data_a2734dcf8fc601f6ad8790edf0e9d900
#
_entry.id   a2734dcf8fc601f6ad8790edf0e9d900
#
_cell.length_a   1.000
_cell.length_b   1.000
_cell.length_c   1.000
_cell.angle_alpha   90.00
_cell.angle_beta   90.00
_cell.angle_gamma   90.00
#
_symmetry.space_group_name_H-M   'P 1'
#
loop_
_entity.id
_entity.type
_entity.pdbx_description
1 polymer ?
#
loop_
_entity_poly.entity_id
_entity_poly.type
_entity_poly.pdbx_seq_one_letter_code
_entity_poly.pdbx_strand_id
1 'polypeptide(L)'
;MSIQLRWMDADAFGHVNNTMYFQFYDTAKMEYFRAACPNLVGKIAIVTVHVEADFMHQVYTSEGEVTVQSAITRIGNSSFTIRQQLVGKDGELKFVGETIMVLYDTKKGEKVDFSPEWRAMIEDFEKRKL
;
A
#
# COMPACT_ATOMS: atom_id res chain seq x y z
N MET A 1 -9.37 2.24 -2.58
CA MET A 1 -9.06 3.51 -3.28
C MET A 1 -9.09 3.31 -4.78
N SER A 2 -9.83 4.13 -5.49
CA SER A 2 -9.88 4.12 -6.95
C SER A 2 -8.72 4.94 -7.52
N ILE A 3 -8.07 4.40 -8.54
CA ILE A 3 -6.94 5.05 -9.21
C ILE A 3 -7.25 5.17 -10.69
N GLN A 4 -7.16 6.39 -11.22
CA GLN A 4 -7.33 6.66 -12.64
C GLN A 4 -6.07 6.23 -13.39
N LEU A 5 -6.25 5.45 -14.44
CA LEU A 5 -5.15 5.03 -15.31
C LEU A 5 -4.83 6.14 -16.32
N ARG A 6 -3.55 6.40 -16.51
CA ARG A 6 -3.07 7.43 -17.43
C ARG A 6 -2.46 6.76 -18.66
N TRP A 7 -2.50 7.46 -19.78
CA TRP A 7 -1.86 6.97 -21.00
C TRP A 7 -0.38 6.63 -20.78
N MET A 8 0.32 7.45 -20.00
CA MET A 8 1.74 7.24 -19.70
C MET A 8 2.02 6.06 -18.76
N ASP A 9 0.99 5.46 -18.17
CA ASP A 9 1.16 4.26 -17.35
C ASP A 9 1.36 3.00 -18.19
N ALA A 10 1.10 3.09 -19.51
CA ALA A 10 1.17 1.97 -20.41
C ALA A 10 2.57 1.74 -20.99
N ASP A 11 2.84 0.48 -21.32
CA ASP A 11 3.93 0.10 -22.19
C ASP A 11 3.52 0.25 -23.68
N ALA A 12 4.38 -0.20 -24.60
CA ALA A 12 4.12 -0.13 -26.03
C ALA A 12 2.89 -0.93 -26.49
N PHE A 13 2.39 -1.85 -25.67
CA PHE A 13 1.24 -2.73 -25.99
C PHE A 13 -0.06 -2.28 -25.30
N GLY A 14 -0.05 -1.16 -24.62
CA GLY A 14 -1.22 -0.65 -23.88
C GLY A 14 -1.43 -1.29 -22.52
N HIS A 15 -0.52 -2.16 -22.08
CA HIS A 15 -0.54 -2.76 -20.75
C HIS A 15 0.05 -1.81 -19.73
N VAL A 16 -0.52 -1.77 -18.54
CA VAL A 16 0.08 -1.05 -17.43
C VAL A 16 1.46 -1.63 -17.15
N ASN A 17 2.48 -0.77 -17.13
CA ASN A 17 3.85 -1.16 -16.85
C ASN A 17 3.94 -1.74 -15.43
N ASN A 18 4.69 -2.84 -15.26
CA ASN A 18 4.83 -3.52 -13.97
C ASN A 18 5.26 -2.59 -12.84
N THR A 19 6.10 -1.60 -13.11
CA THR A 19 6.56 -0.65 -12.09
C THR A 19 5.44 0.25 -11.57
N MET A 20 4.41 0.48 -12.38
CA MET A 20 3.30 1.36 -12.00
C MET A 20 2.43 0.75 -10.89
N TYR A 21 2.34 -0.58 -10.81
CA TYR A 21 1.60 -1.25 -9.74
C TYR A 21 2.13 -0.85 -8.36
N PHE A 22 3.43 -0.75 -8.23
CA PHE A 22 4.06 -0.35 -6.96
C PHE A 22 3.78 1.12 -6.63
N GLN A 23 3.70 1.99 -7.64
CA GLN A 23 3.29 3.38 -7.45
C GLN A 23 1.83 3.48 -7.01
N PHE A 24 0.96 2.69 -7.59
CA PHE A 24 -0.45 2.62 -7.17
C PHE A 24 -0.56 2.15 -5.71
N TYR A 25 0.23 1.15 -5.34
CA TYR A 25 0.28 0.64 -3.99
C TYR A 25 0.80 1.69 -3.00
N ASP A 26 1.82 2.43 -3.38
CA ASP A 26 2.37 3.48 -2.53
C ASP A 26 1.34 4.58 -2.28
N THR A 27 0.64 5.00 -3.31
CA THR A 27 -0.45 5.98 -3.21
C THR A 27 -1.56 5.47 -2.28
N ALA A 28 -2.00 4.24 -2.49
CA ALA A 28 -3.06 3.63 -1.69
C ALA A 28 -2.64 3.42 -0.23
N LYS A 29 -1.37 3.10 0.02
CA LYS A 29 -0.82 2.98 1.37
C LYS A 29 -0.92 4.32 2.11
N MET A 30 -0.55 5.40 1.48
CA MET A 30 -0.64 6.72 2.12
C MET A 30 -2.08 7.08 2.46
N GLU A 31 -3.00 6.77 1.57
CA GLU A 31 -4.43 6.98 1.82
C GLU A 31 -4.93 6.13 2.98
N TYR A 32 -4.46 4.88 3.04
CA TYR A 32 -4.75 3.98 4.16
C TYR A 32 -4.34 4.62 5.50
N PHE A 33 -3.11 5.12 5.59
CA PHE A 33 -2.62 5.71 6.85
C PHE A 33 -3.34 7.02 7.20
N ARG A 34 -3.73 7.82 6.21
CA ARG A 34 -4.53 9.02 6.48
C ARG A 34 -5.86 8.66 7.13
N ALA A 35 -6.44 7.53 6.74
CA ALA A 35 -7.70 7.06 7.31
C ALA A 35 -7.50 6.35 8.66
N ALA A 36 -6.52 5.45 8.73
CA ALA A 36 -6.35 4.56 9.88
C ALA A 36 -5.56 5.20 11.03
N CYS A 37 -4.55 5.99 10.71
CA CYS A 37 -3.62 6.54 11.70
C CYS A 37 -3.08 7.91 11.26
N PRO A 38 -3.94 8.94 11.16
CA PRO A 38 -3.52 10.25 10.65
C PRO A 38 -2.39 10.89 11.47
N ASN A 39 -2.29 10.57 12.73
CA ASN A 39 -1.27 11.13 13.62
C ASN A 39 0.16 10.67 13.27
N LEU A 40 0.29 9.60 12.51
CA LEU A 40 1.58 9.08 12.08
C LEU A 40 2.07 9.78 10.81
N VAL A 41 1.14 10.18 9.95
CA VAL A 41 1.45 10.74 8.64
C VAL A 41 2.22 12.07 8.77
N GLY A 42 3.33 12.16 8.05
CA GLY A 42 4.17 13.37 8.04
C GLY A 42 5.12 13.53 9.23
N LYS A 43 5.03 12.65 10.23
CA LYS A 43 5.91 12.69 11.42
C LYS A 43 7.04 11.68 11.33
N ILE A 44 6.77 10.53 10.79
CA ILE A 44 7.69 9.39 10.71
C ILE A 44 7.73 8.90 9.26
N ALA A 45 8.93 8.55 8.79
CA ALA A 45 9.08 7.93 7.50
C ALA A 45 8.63 6.46 7.55
N ILE A 46 8.06 5.99 6.46
CA ILE A 46 7.66 4.61 6.28
C ILE A 46 8.53 4.04 5.17
N VAL A 47 9.43 3.12 5.53
CA VAL A 47 10.45 2.61 4.65
C VAL A 47 10.17 1.15 4.29
N THR A 48 10.18 0.84 3.00
CA THR A 48 10.02 -0.53 2.52
C THR A 48 11.30 -1.32 2.74
N VAL A 49 11.18 -2.48 3.36
CA VAL A 49 12.31 -3.40 3.58
C VAL A 49 12.16 -4.71 2.81
N HIS A 50 10.95 -5.10 2.46
CA HIS A 50 10.68 -6.28 1.65
C HIS A 50 9.38 -6.12 0.90
N VAL A 51 9.34 -6.59 -0.33
CA VAL A 51 8.11 -6.64 -1.12
C VAL A 51 8.08 -7.95 -1.91
N GLU A 52 6.92 -8.57 -1.93
CA GLU A 52 6.63 -9.69 -2.81
C GLU A 52 5.28 -9.48 -3.47
N ALA A 53 5.15 -9.94 -4.69
CA ALA A 53 3.96 -9.67 -5.48
C ALA A 53 3.75 -10.72 -6.56
N ASP A 54 2.47 -10.94 -6.89
CA ASP A 54 2.06 -11.80 -7.98
C ASP A 54 1.28 -10.97 -9.00
N PHE A 55 1.73 -10.98 -10.24
CA PHE A 55 1.05 -10.39 -11.38
C PHE A 55 0.13 -11.45 -11.98
N MET A 56 -1.14 -11.39 -11.66
CA MET A 56 -2.09 -12.47 -12.01
C MET A 56 -2.72 -12.27 -13.37
N HIS A 57 -3.09 -11.04 -13.70
CA HIS A 57 -3.69 -10.68 -14.97
C HIS A 57 -3.23 -9.28 -15.37
N GLN A 58 -3.15 -9.05 -16.68
CA GLN A 58 -2.74 -7.75 -17.20
C GLN A 58 -3.85 -6.71 -17.05
N VAL A 59 -3.45 -5.47 -16.85
CA VAL A 59 -4.34 -4.32 -16.87
C VAL A 59 -4.01 -3.47 -18.09
N TYR A 60 -5.04 -3.11 -18.83
CA TYR A 60 -4.91 -2.20 -19.97
C TYR A 60 -5.31 -0.79 -19.53
N THR A 61 -4.58 0.21 -20.00
CA THR A 61 -4.92 1.60 -19.68
C THR A 61 -6.30 2.01 -20.19
N SER A 62 -6.78 1.32 -21.24
CA SER A 62 -8.14 1.50 -21.77
C SER A 62 -9.25 1.15 -20.77
N GLU A 63 -8.93 0.39 -19.70
CA GLU A 63 -9.90 0.10 -18.63
C GLU A 63 -10.27 1.34 -17.81
N GLY A 64 -9.45 2.38 -17.85
CA GLY A 64 -9.74 3.68 -17.26
C GLY A 64 -9.38 3.80 -15.79
N GLU A 65 -9.71 2.81 -14.98
CA GLU A 65 -9.46 2.85 -13.53
C GLU A 65 -9.27 1.46 -12.95
N VAL A 66 -8.58 1.42 -11.81
CA VAL A 66 -8.43 0.22 -10.97
C VAL A 66 -8.73 0.60 -9.53
N THR A 67 -9.00 -0.39 -8.70
CA THR A 67 -9.21 -0.19 -7.26
C THR A 67 -8.13 -0.94 -6.50
N VAL A 68 -7.47 -0.25 -5.57
CA VAL A 68 -6.53 -0.87 -4.63
C VAL A 68 -7.19 -0.99 -3.27
N GLN A 69 -7.21 -2.20 -2.75
CA GLN A 69 -7.69 -2.52 -1.41
C GLN A 69 -6.47 -2.82 -0.55
N SER A 70 -6.41 -2.21 0.62
CA SER A 70 -5.26 -2.31 1.52
C SER A 70 -5.69 -2.74 2.91
N ALA A 71 -4.91 -3.61 3.54
CA ALA A 71 -5.11 -4.01 4.92
C ALA A 71 -3.76 -4.26 5.58
N ILE A 72 -3.59 -3.80 6.82
CA ILE A 72 -2.46 -4.20 7.65
C ILE A 72 -2.81 -5.55 8.26
N THR A 73 -1.93 -6.53 8.04
CA THR A 73 -2.14 -7.91 8.49
C THR A 73 -1.31 -8.25 9.72
N ARG A 74 -0.28 -7.46 10.02
CA ARG A 74 0.60 -7.68 11.17
C ARG A 74 1.30 -6.39 11.55
N ILE A 75 1.45 -6.18 12.87
CA ILE A 75 2.30 -5.11 13.43
C ILE A 75 3.32 -5.75 14.36
N GLY A 76 4.61 -5.52 14.07
CA GLY A 76 5.72 -5.88 14.97
C GLY A 76 6.03 -4.73 15.94
N ASN A 77 7.29 -4.61 16.36
CA ASN A 77 7.70 -3.49 17.20
C ASN A 77 7.78 -2.19 16.38
N SER A 78 8.62 -2.15 15.36
CA SER A 78 8.78 -1.02 14.44
C SER A 78 8.36 -1.35 13.01
N SER A 79 8.05 -2.62 12.73
CA SER A 79 7.66 -3.09 11.41
C SER A 79 6.17 -3.40 11.33
N PHE A 80 5.66 -3.42 10.11
CA PHE A 80 4.31 -3.89 9.83
C PHE A 80 4.27 -4.54 8.46
N THR A 81 3.27 -5.39 8.27
CA THR A 81 2.99 -6.01 6.97
C THR A 81 1.68 -5.44 6.44
N ILE A 82 1.71 -4.92 5.23
CA ILE A 82 0.52 -4.46 4.53
C ILE A 82 0.31 -5.35 3.30
N ARG A 83 -0.90 -5.87 3.19
CA ARG A 83 -1.35 -6.62 2.02
C ARG A 83 -2.23 -5.74 1.17
N GLN A 84 -1.97 -5.72 -0.12
CA GLN A 84 -2.72 -4.91 -1.07
C GLN A 84 -3.15 -5.76 -2.26
N GLN A 85 -4.35 -5.51 -2.73
CA GLN A 85 -4.93 -6.16 -3.90
C GLN A 85 -5.35 -5.10 -4.88
N LEU A 86 -4.99 -5.29 -6.15
CA LEU A 86 -5.44 -4.42 -7.22
C LEU A 86 -6.49 -5.16 -8.03
N VAL A 87 -7.67 -4.58 -8.10
CA VAL A 87 -8.84 -5.14 -8.75
C VAL A 87 -9.19 -4.27 -9.95
N GLY A 88 -9.40 -4.90 -11.09
CA GLY A 88 -9.85 -4.22 -12.30
C GLY A 88 -11.30 -3.77 -12.21
N LYS A 89 -11.71 -2.95 -13.17
CA LYS A 89 -13.08 -2.46 -13.26
C LYS A 89 -14.10 -3.59 -13.43
N ASP A 90 -13.66 -4.71 -13.99
CA ASP A 90 -14.48 -5.93 -14.16
C ASP A 90 -14.62 -6.75 -12.87
N GLY A 91 -13.98 -6.33 -11.77
CA GLY A 91 -13.97 -7.04 -10.51
C GLY A 91 -12.90 -8.14 -10.42
N GLU A 92 -12.10 -8.34 -11.46
CA GLU A 92 -11.06 -9.37 -11.49
C GLU A 92 -9.84 -8.92 -10.70
N LEU A 93 -9.30 -9.83 -9.87
CA LEU A 93 -8.06 -9.61 -9.15
C LEU A 93 -6.88 -9.65 -10.13
N LYS A 94 -6.21 -8.53 -10.29
CA LYS A 94 -5.11 -8.37 -11.26
C LYS A 94 -3.73 -8.54 -10.65
N PHE A 95 -3.56 -8.09 -9.42
CA PHE A 95 -2.25 -8.03 -8.77
C PHE A 95 -2.43 -8.10 -7.27
N VAL A 96 -1.58 -8.88 -6.61
CA VAL A 96 -1.56 -9.00 -5.15
C VAL A 96 -0.14 -8.76 -4.68
N GLY A 97 0.01 -7.90 -3.68
CA GLY A 97 1.30 -7.64 -3.08
C GLY A 97 1.25 -7.68 -1.57
N GLU A 98 2.36 -8.08 -0.99
CA GLU A 98 2.57 -8.01 0.45
C GLU A 98 3.90 -7.30 0.69
N THR A 99 3.85 -6.26 1.51
CA THR A 99 5.01 -5.40 1.76
C THR A 99 5.28 -5.33 3.24
N ILE A 100 6.54 -5.54 3.62
CA ILE A 100 7.02 -5.32 4.99
C ILE A 100 7.69 -3.95 5.01
N MET A 101 7.26 -3.12 5.94
CA MET A 101 7.73 -1.75 6.09
C MET A 101 8.14 -1.49 7.52
N VAL A 102 8.94 -0.45 7.72
CA VAL A 102 9.48 -0.07 9.03
C VAL A 102 9.25 1.42 9.24
N LEU A 103 8.86 1.79 10.44
CA LEU A 103 8.84 3.18 10.88
C LEU A 103 10.27 3.66 11.13
N TYR A 104 10.61 4.82 10.62
CA TYR A 104 11.96 5.33 10.65
C TYR A 104 12.00 6.83 10.91
N ASP A 105 12.83 7.23 11.88
CA ASP A 105 13.09 8.64 12.15
C ASP A 105 14.31 9.07 11.32
N THR A 106 14.08 9.85 10.28
CA THR A 106 15.13 10.29 9.37
C THR A 106 16.10 11.28 10.02
N LYS A 107 15.66 12.00 11.06
CA LYS A 107 16.51 12.97 11.77
C LYS A 107 17.48 12.26 12.69
N LYS A 108 17.01 11.24 13.43
CA LYS A 108 17.84 10.45 14.33
C LYS A 108 18.57 9.31 13.63
N GLY A 109 18.14 8.93 12.43
CA GLY A 109 18.72 7.83 11.67
C GLY A 109 18.46 6.46 12.28
N GLU A 110 17.30 6.26 12.89
CA GLU A 110 16.96 5.01 13.59
C GLU A 110 15.49 4.61 13.41
N LYS A 111 15.21 3.34 13.65
CA LYS A 111 13.85 2.80 13.68
C LYS A 111 13.07 3.40 14.84
N VAL A 112 11.76 3.49 14.65
CA VAL A 112 10.82 3.97 15.67
C VAL A 112 9.80 2.88 15.93
N ASP A 113 9.58 2.54 17.18
CA ASP A 113 8.55 1.57 17.55
C ASP A 113 7.16 2.20 17.41
N PHE A 114 6.20 1.36 17.07
CA PHE A 114 4.79 1.75 17.13
C PHE A 114 4.44 2.13 18.56
N SER A 115 3.91 3.33 18.76
CA SER A 115 3.35 3.70 20.05
C SER A 115 2.09 2.87 20.32
N PRO A 116 1.73 2.66 21.61
CA PRO A 116 0.45 2.01 21.93
C PRO A 116 -0.75 2.71 21.28
N GLU A 117 -0.71 4.04 21.17
CA GLU A 117 -1.74 4.84 20.52
C GLU A 117 -1.86 4.51 19.03
N TRP A 118 -0.74 4.51 18.30
CA TRP A 118 -0.75 4.20 16.86
C TRP A 118 -1.24 2.78 16.61
N ARG A 119 -0.76 1.83 17.40
CA ARG A 119 -1.21 0.43 17.29
C ARG A 119 -2.72 0.33 17.52
N ALA A 120 -3.22 0.96 18.57
CA ALA A 120 -4.63 0.93 18.90
C ALA A 120 -5.50 1.53 17.78
N MET A 121 -5.04 2.64 17.18
CA MET A 121 -5.77 3.28 16.07
C MET A 121 -5.89 2.34 14.86
N ILE A 122 -4.80 1.67 14.51
CA ILE A 122 -4.79 0.74 13.38
C ILE A 122 -5.66 -0.49 13.67
N GLU A 123 -5.53 -1.06 14.87
CA GLU A 123 -6.35 -2.21 15.28
C GLU A 123 -7.84 -1.87 15.28
N ASP A 124 -8.20 -0.68 15.71
CA ASP A 124 -9.57 -0.19 15.67
C ASP A 124 -10.08 -0.05 14.23
N PHE A 125 -9.26 0.50 13.36
CA PHE A 125 -9.58 0.63 11.94
C PHE A 125 -9.77 -0.73 11.27
N GLU A 126 -8.90 -1.68 11.56
CA GLU A 126 -8.97 -3.05 11.03
C GLU A 126 -10.01 -3.91 11.75
N LYS A 127 -10.51 -3.47 12.90
CA LYS A 127 -11.47 -4.19 13.74
C LYS A 127 -10.96 -5.56 14.20
N ARG A 128 -9.66 -5.63 14.51
CA ARG A 128 -9.01 -6.84 15.02
C ARG A 128 -7.69 -6.51 15.69
N LYS A 129 -7.21 -7.43 16.53
CA LYS A 129 -5.86 -7.35 17.10
C LYS A 129 -4.81 -7.75 16.05
N LEU A 130 -3.67 -7.07 16.09
CA LEU A 130 -2.57 -7.26 15.12
C LEU A 130 -1.23 -7.59 15.78
#